data_bbbc293816f9dd68c62b0ad782e53c22
#
_entry.id   bbbc293816f9dd68c62b0ad782e53c22
#
_cell.length_a   1.000
_cell.length_b   1.000
_cell.length_c   1.000
_cell.angle_alpha   90.00
_cell.angle_beta   90.00
_cell.angle_gamma   90.00
#
_symmetry.space_group_name_H-M   'P 1'
#
loop_
_entity.id
_entity.type
_entity.pdbx_description
1 polymer ?
#
loop_
_entity_poly.entity_id
_entity_poly.type
_entity_poly.pdbx_seq_one_letter_code
_entity_poly.pdbx_strand_id
1 'polypeptide(L)'
;EEWLSNYTDNYQLNTNQNNLFLINLSKNKGKGFALQKGLGVATGDYILFQDSDLELDPIDSLEMFELVKKNPRMKVLFGSRFISGKLRANKYFINEIFVRLNSIIFNIFFRQSITDLHCGTKIISKEIIDKIKLTIKDFGIEIDIASQIAKNNYQIYEYGISYFSRTKQQGKKITWFDGILSYYYLFKTRFIDNDISVLLSIIYSIIYMFFVGTYFGMGIGKNIIVIIFSIIGCFIGLYKKLFTSSLVFLFIYFGSLFSKGNGKIYTVLIGFILGMYISKYISKKIQIMTENK
;
A
#
# COMPACT_ATOMS: atom_id res chain seq x y z
N GLU A 1 -4.29 2.99 33.89
CA GLU A 1 -4.40 1.52 34.16
C GLU A 1 -5.35 1.22 35.32
N GLU A 2 -5.34 2.04 36.39
CA GLU A 2 -6.12 1.80 37.60
C GLU A 2 -7.65 1.88 37.39
N TRP A 3 -8.17 2.73 36.50
CA TRP A 3 -9.60 2.78 36.19
C TRP A 3 -10.07 1.59 35.33
N LEU A 4 -9.16 0.99 34.53
CA LEU A 4 -9.42 -0.22 33.77
C LEU A 4 -9.45 -1.46 34.69
N SER A 5 -8.63 -1.50 35.75
CA SER A 5 -8.63 -2.61 36.70
C SER A 5 -9.95 -2.80 37.44
N ASN A 6 -10.67 -1.72 37.69
CA ASN A 6 -12.00 -1.74 38.30
C ASN A 6 -13.10 -2.34 37.37
N TYR A 7 -12.76 -2.57 36.08
CA TYR A 7 -13.67 -3.15 35.07
C TYR A 7 -13.26 -4.57 34.65
N THR A 8 -12.22 -5.18 35.24
CA THR A 8 -11.50 -6.32 34.64
C THR A 8 -11.54 -7.64 35.37
N ASP A 9 -12.55 -7.96 36.14
CA ASP A 9 -12.56 -9.33 36.68
C ASP A 9 -13.15 -10.38 35.73
N ASN A 10 -13.73 -10.02 34.60
CA ASN A 10 -14.03 -10.99 33.52
C ASN A 10 -14.29 -10.30 32.18
N TYR A 11 -13.71 -10.79 31.13
CA TYR A 11 -13.59 -10.43 29.73
C TYR A 11 -14.88 -10.08 28.95
N GLN A 12 -16.00 -9.86 29.59
CA GLN A 12 -17.24 -9.44 28.97
C GLN A 12 -18.00 -8.52 29.90
N LEU A 13 -17.86 -7.22 29.72
CA LEU A 13 -18.79 -6.25 30.26
C LEU A 13 -20.04 -6.25 29.37
N ASN A 14 -20.91 -7.20 29.60
CA ASN A 14 -22.26 -7.15 29.11
C ASN A 14 -23.08 -6.25 30.06
N THR A 15 -22.89 -4.94 29.96
CA THR A 15 -23.88 -4.05 30.57
C THR A 15 -25.08 -4.02 29.65
N ASN A 16 -26.26 -4.30 30.16
CA ASN A 16 -27.53 -4.38 29.44
C ASN A 16 -27.92 -3.13 28.63
N GLN A 17 -27.06 -2.13 28.52
CA GLN A 17 -27.26 -0.89 27.77
C GLN A 17 -26.18 -0.56 26.74
N ASN A 18 -24.97 -1.11 26.85
CA ASN A 18 -23.90 -0.89 25.87
C ASN A 18 -23.13 -2.19 25.65
N ASN A 19 -23.10 -2.67 24.40
CA ASN A 19 -22.29 -3.83 24.00
C ASN A 19 -20.79 -3.48 24.01
N LEU A 20 -20.19 -3.30 25.19
CA LEU A 20 -18.80 -3.03 25.37
C LEU A 20 -18.02 -4.34 25.60
N PHE A 21 -17.05 -4.63 24.73
CA PHE A 21 -16.15 -5.77 24.86
C PHE A 21 -14.74 -5.28 25.15
N LEU A 22 -14.16 -5.67 26.27
CA LEU A 22 -12.77 -5.45 26.59
C LEU A 22 -11.94 -6.69 26.26
N ILE A 23 -10.97 -6.55 25.36
CA ILE A 23 -10.02 -7.59 25.00
C ILE A 23 -8.67 -7.24 25.60
N ASN A 24 -8.31 -7.85 26.73
CA ASN A 24 -7.01 -7.66 27.34
C ASN A 24 -6.00 -8.68 26.78
N LEU A 25 -4.87 -8.18 26.30
CA LEU A 25 -3.79 -9.00 25.78
C LEU A 25 -2.69 -9.11 26.85
N SER A 26 -2.34 -10.33 27.23
CA SER A 26 -1.30 -10.61 28.25
C SER A 26 0.09 -10.03 27.91
N LYS A 27 0.33 -9.75 26.64
CA LYS A 27 1.57 -9.12 26.13
C LYS A 27 1.26 -8.18 24.99
N ASN A 28 2.01 -7.08 24.88
CA ASN A 28 1.96 -6.23 23.70
C ASN A 28 2.44 -7.00 22.45
N LYS A 29 1.57 -7.18 21.47
CA LYS A 29 1.85 -7.83 20.18
C LYS A 29 1.71 -6.89 18.98
N GLY A 30 1.57 -5.59 19.25
CA GLY A 30 1.42 -4.54 18.25
C GLY A 30 -0.03 -4.14 17.94
N LYS A 31 -0.19 -2.93 17.38
CA LYS A 31 -1.49 -2.33 17.05
C LYS A 31 -2.33 -3.24 16.14
N GLY A 32 -1.74 -3.74 15.07
CA GLY A 32 -2.45 -4.57 14.10
C GLY A 32 -2.95 -5.88 14.70
N PHE A 33 -2.20 -6.49 15.63
CA PHE A 33 -2.66 -7.68 16.33
C PHE A 33 -3.88 -7.37 17.21
N ALA A 34 -3.88 -6.25 17.93
CA ALA A 34 -5.00 -5.84 18.75
C ALA A 34 -6.26 -5.57 17.91
N LEU A 35 -6.10 -4.85 16.78
CA LEU A 35 -7.21 -4.59 15.85
C LEU A 35 -7.78 -5.89 15.26
N GLN A 36 -6.94 -6.84 14.86
CA GLN A 36 -7.41 -8.15 14.35
C GLN A 36 -8.20 -8.93 15.40
N LYS A 37 -7.83 -8.82 16.69
CA LYS A 37 -8.62 -9.41 17.78
C LYS A 37 -9.97 -8.74 17.96
N GLY A 38 -10.02 -7.40 17.90
CA GLY A 38 -11.26 -6.64 17.91
C GLY A 38 -12.20 -6.99 16.74
N LEU A 39 -11.65 -7.13 15.54
CA LEU A 39 -12.41 -7.55 14.36
C LEU A 39 -13.06 -8.92 14.52
N GLY A 40 -12.43 -9.84 15.24
CA GLY A 40 -12.97 -11.18 15.49
C GLY A 40 -14.24 -11.22 16.35
N VAL A 41 -14.55 -10.13 17.08
CA VAL A 41 -15.75 -10.02 17.92
C VAL A 41 -16.73 -8.94 17.43
N ALA A 42 -16.34 -8.17 16.41
CA ALA A 42 -17.16 -7.10 15.87
C ALA A 42 -18.31 -7.66 15.01
N THR A 43 -19.54 -7.29 15.31
CA THR A 43 -20.77 -7.82 14.66
C THR A 43 -21.55 -6.76 13.88
N GLY A 44 -21.17 -5.48 13.95
CA GLY A 44 -21.86 -4.39 13.26
C GLY A 44 -21.69 -4.43 11.74
N ASP A 45 -22.59 -3.81 11.00
CA ASP A 45 -22.56 -3.70 9.52
C ASP A 45 -21.36 -2.86 9.02
N TYR A 46 -20.89 -1.95 9.84
CA TYR A 46 -19.71 -1.13 9.62
C TYR A 46 -18.74 -1.23 10.79
N ILE A 47 -17.47 -1.26 10.49
CA ILE A 47 -16.38 -1.25 11.47
C ILE A 47 -15.75 0.14 11.47
N LEU A 48 -15.78 0.81 12.62
CA LEU A 48 -15.04 2.03 12.87
C LEU A 48 -13.72 1.69 13.59
N PHE A 49 -12.61 2.06 12.99
CA PHE A 49 -11.31 2.08 13.66
C PHE A 49 -11.11 3.44 14.27
N GLN A 50 -10.72 3.49 15.54
CA GLN A 50 -10.47 4.73 16.28
C GLN A 50 -9.26 4.53 17.18
N ASP A 51 -8.25 5.41 17.03
CA ASP A 51 -7.14 5.47 17.98
C ASP A 51 -7.58 6.14 19.29
N SER A 52 -7.12 5.61 20.42
CA SER A 52 -7.50 6.10 21.76
C SER A 52 -6.54 7.18 22.29
N ASP A 53 -5.66 7.72 21.46
CA ASP A 53 -4.55 8.53 21.90
C ASP A 53 -4.83 10.05 21.97
N LEU A 54 -6.05 10.47 21.77
CA LEU A 54 -6.54 11.85 21.79
C LEU A 54 -5.85 12.80 20.78
N GLU A 55 -5.11 12.27 19.81
CA GLU A 55 -4.62 13.07 18.67
C GLU A 55 -5.74 13.38 17.67
N LEU A 56 -6.79 12.55 17.66
CA LEU A 56 -7.95 12.65 16.77
C LEU A 56 -9.22 12.91 17.60
N ASP A 57 -10.11 13.78 17.10
CA ASP A 57 -11.35 14.09 17.78
C ASP A 57 -12.39 12.99 17.51
N PRO A 58 -12.97 12.35 18.55
CA PRO A 58 -14.05 11.37 18.37
C PRO A 58 -15.29 11.93 17.68
N ILE A 59 -15.54 13.25 17.76
CA ILE A 59 -16.66 13.90 17.06
C ILE A 59 -16.56 13.71 15.56
N ASP A 60 -15.35 13.79 15.00
CA ASP A 60 -15.12 13.56 13.58
C ASP A 60 -15.53 12.14 13.16
N SER A 61 -15.32 11.15 14.03
CA SER A 61 -15.76 9.77 13.78
C SER A 61 -17.29 9.63 13.73
N LEU A 62 -18.01 10.39 14.56
CA LEU A 62 -19.46 10.45 14.51
C LEU A 62 -19.96 11.10 13.22
N GLU A 63 -19.36 12.20 12.80
CA GLU A 63 -19.68 12.86 11.52
C GLU A 63 -19.42 11.93 10.33
N MET A 64 -18.29 11.21 10.32
CA MET A 64 -17.98 10.20 9.31
C MET A 64 -19.03 9.08 9.29
N PHE A 65 -19.47 8.61 10.45
CA PHE A 65 -20.49 7.57 10.55
C PHE A 65 -21.84 8.04 10.00
N GLU A 66 -22.29 9.25 10.36
CA GLU A 66 -23.53 9.83 9.80
C GLU A 66 -23.46 10.01 8.28
N LEU A 67 -22.29 10.34 7.75
CA LEU A 67 -22.07 10.46 6.31
C LEU A 67 -22.23 9.10 5.61
N VAL A 68 -21.63 8.05 6.15
CA VAL A 68 -21.73 6.68 5.62
C VAL A 68 -23.16 6.17 5.69
N LYS A 69 -23.87 6.42 6.82
CA LYS A 69 -25.26 6.04 7.01
C LYS A 69 -26.19 6.67 5.98
N LYS A 70 -25.97 7.94 5.65
CA LYS A 70 -26.71 8.67 4.60
C LYS A 70 -26.37 8.21 3.17
N ASN A 71 -25.20 7.58 2.98
CA ASN A 71 -24.69 7.18 1.68
C ASN A 71 -24.29 5.69 1.66
N PRO A 72 -25.24 4.75 1.55
CA PRO A 72 -24.96 3.31 1.62
C PRO A 72 -23.99 2.77 0.55
N ARG A 73 -23.74 3.55 -0.52
CA ARG A 73 -22.73 3.22 -1.53
C ARG A 73 -21.29 3.46 -1.04
N MET A 74 -21.13 4.27 0.02
CA MET A 74 -19.85 4.61 0.62
C MET A 74 -19.44 3.50 1.60
N LYS A 75 -18.85 2.43 1.08
CA LYS A 75 -18.47 1.26 1.89
C LYS A 75 -17.12 1.40 2.59
N VAL A 76 -16.29 2.37 2.17
CA VAL A 76 -14.97 2.65 2.73
C VAL A 76 -14.77 4.15 2.83
N LEU A 77 -14.57 4.65 4.05
CA LEU A 77 -14.30 6.05 4.33
C LEU A 77 -13.10 6.17 5.27
N PHE A 78 -12.04 6.83 4.80
CA PHE A 78 -10.83 7.12 5.58
C PHE A 78 -10.88 8.54 6.10
N GLY A 79 -10.46 8.76 7.34
CA GLY A 79 -10.13 10.09 7.83
C GLY A 79 -8.85 10.59 7.17
N SER A 80 -8.76 11.89 6.93
CA SER A 80 -7.53 12.52 6.46
C SER A 80 -7.24 13.78 7.25
N ARG A 81 -6.02 13.87 7.75
CA ARG A 81 -5.47 15.06 8.42
C ARG A 81 -5.04 16.14 7.43
N PHE A 82 -5.09 15.86 6.12
CA PHE A 82 -4.56 16.73 5.08
C PHE A 82 -5.65 17.35 4.19
N ILE A 83 -6.88 16.90 4.29
CA ILE A 83 -8.03 17.54 3.66
C ILE A 83 -8.43 18.76 4.50
N SER A 84 -8.68 19.89 3.85
CA SER A 84 -9.05 21.15 4.49
C SER A 84 -10.41 21.11 5.18
N GLY A 85 -10.64 22.05 6.09
CA GLY A 85 -11.94 22.30 6.74
C GLY A 85 -12.01 21.92 8.21
N LYS A 86 -11.00 21.23 8.76
CA LYS A 86 -10.90 20.90 10.18
C LYS A 86 -9.64 21.49 10.81
N LEU A 87 -9.68 21.68 12.14
CA LEU A 87 -8.55 22.24 12.89
C LEU A 87 -7.39 21.26 12.94
N ARG A 88 -6.18 21.78 12.76
CA ARG A 88 -4.97 20.99 12.76
C ARG A 88 -3.81 21.71 13.44
N ALA A 89 -3.16 21.03 14.38
CA ALA A 89 -1.93 21.48 15.00
C ALA A 89 -0.88 20.36 14.97
N ASN A 90 0.08 20.48 14.05
CA ASN A 90 1.18 19.52 13.92
C ASN A 90 2.50 20.15 14.36
N LYS A 91 3.22 19.47 15.25
CA LYS A 91 4.53 19.90 15.79
C LYS A 91 5.72 19.26 15.07
N TYR A 92 5.50 18.28 14.20
CA TYR A 92 6.57 17.47 13.62
C TYR A 92 6.56 17.51 12.10
N PHE A 93 7.19 18.53 11.54
CA PHE A 93 7.27 18.77 10.10
C PHE A 93 7.86 17.58 9.32
N ILE A 94 8.97 17.00 9.82
CA ILE A 94 9.62 15.86 9.14
C ILE A 94 8.71 14.64 9.10
N ASN A 95 8.01 14.33 10.18
CA ASN A 95 7.06 13.22 10.21
C ASN A 95 5.93 13.43 9.19
N GLU A 96 5.48 14.66 9.03
CA GLU A 96 4.47 14.99 8.01
C GLU A 96 4.96 14.71 6.60
N ILE A 97 6.19 15.12 6.28
CA ILE A 97 6.80 14.83 4.98
C ILE A 97 6.80 13.31 4.72
N PHE A 98 7.23 12.50 5.69
CA PHE A 98 7.23 11.03 5.55
C PHE A 98 5.83 10.46 5.33
N VAL A 99 4.83 10.93 6.07
CA VAL A 99 3.43 10.47 5.91
C VAL A 99 2.90 10.82 4.52
N ARG A 100 3.13 12.04 4.03
CA ARG A 100 2.72 12.47 2.69
C ARG A 100 3.43 11.68 1.60
N LEU A 101 4.73 11.45 1.75
CA LEU A 101 5.52 10.68 0.80
C LEU A 101 5.04 9.22 0.74
N ASN A 102 4.73 8.61 1.88
CA ASN A 102 4.13 7.27 1.93
C ASN A 102 2.79 7.22 1.19
N SER A 103 1.93 8.24 1.34
CA SER A 103 0.65 8.31 0.62
C SER A 103 0.87 8.44 -0.89
N ILE A 104 1.85 9.24 -1.33
CA ILE A 104 2.22 9.37 -2.74
C ILE A 104 2.70 8.03 -3.31
N ILE A 105 3.61 7.35 -2.63
CA ILE A 105 4.13 6.04 -3.06
C ILE A 105 3.00 5.00 -3.11
N PHE A 106 2.12 4.98 -2.11
CA PHE A 106 0.95 4.13 -2.10
C PHE A 106 0.06 4.39 -3.32
N ASN A 107 -0.23 5.66 -3.62
CA ASN A 107 -1.05 6.05 -4.76
C ASN A 107 -0.45 5.57 -6.09
N ILE A 108 0.87 5.69 -6.26
CA ILE A 108 1.59 5.17 -7.43
C ILE A 108 1.48 3.65 -7.50
N PHE A 109 1.71 2.93 -6.39
CA PHE A 109 1.74 1.48 -6.37
C PHE A 109 0.36 0.85 -6.57
N PHE A 110 -0.67 1.47 -6.01
CA PHE A 110 -2.03 0.92 -6.00
C PHE A 110 -3.02 1.69 -6.88
N ARG A 111 -2.55 2.73 -7.61
CA ARG A 111 -3.38 3.60 -8.48
C ARG A 111 -4.56 4.21 -7.73
N GLN A 112 -4.26 4.74 -6.58
CA GLN A 112 -5.22 5.44 -5.73
C GLN A 112 -4.93 6.94 -5.73
N SER A 113 -5.77 7.73 -5.06
CA SER A 113 -5.59 9.18 -4.89
C SER A 113 -5.89 9.62 -3.46
N ILE A 114 -5.51 8.80 -2.46
CA ILE A 114 -5.70 9.14 -1.05
C ILE A 114 -4.65 10.13 -0.58
N THR A 115 -5.03 10.97 0.38
CA THR A 115 -4.17 12.01 0.94
C THR A 115 -3.48 11.58 2.24
N ASP A 116 -4.09 10.67 3.02
CA ASP A 116 -3.57 10.23 4.31
C ASP A 116 -3.69 8.71 4.53
N LEU A 117 -2.65 8.00 4.14
CA LEU A 117 -2.55 6.54 4.30
C LEU A 117 -2.56 6.10 5.77
N HIS A 118 -1.96 6.91 6.66
CA HIS A 118 -1.65 6.54 8.03
C HIS A 118 -2.67 7.04 9.06
N CYS A 119 -3.79 7.63 8.64
CA CYS A 119 -4.83 8.02 9.57
C CYS A 119 -5.44 6.78 10.24
N GLY A 120 -5.53 6.78 11.57
CA GLY A 120 -6.10 5.67 12.35
C GLY A 120 -7.63 5.58 12.25
N THR A 121 -8.31 6.71 11.98
CA THR A 121 -9.77 6.71 11.85
C THR A 121 -10.20 6.24 10.47
N LYS A 122 -10.90 5.12 10.42
CA LYS A 122 -11.44 4.53 9.19
C LYS A 122 -12.78 3.89 9.45
N ILE A 123 -13.72 4.03 8.53
CA ILE A 123 -14.99 3.31 8.53
C ILE A 123 -15.02 2.39 7.31
N ILE A 124 -15.23 1.10 7.55
CA ILE A 124 -15.22 0.09 6.48
C ILE A 124 -16.41 -0.85 6.70
N SER A 125 -17.16 -1.14 5.65
CA SER A 125 -18.26 -2.10 5.76
C SER A 125 -17.76 -3.49 6.15
N LYS A 126 -18.52 -4.17 7.00
CA LYS A 126 -18.21 -5.53 7.46
C LYS A 126 -18.02 -6.50 6.29
N GLU A 127 -18.84 -6.35 5.25
CA GLU A 127 -18.73 -7.12 4.02
C GLU A 127 -17.32 -7.05 3.38
N ILE A 128 -16.67 -5.89 3.42
CA ILE A 128 -15.30 -5.72 2.89
C ILE A 128 -14.29 -6.30 3.86
N ILE A 129 -14.44 -6.05 5.16
CA ILE A 129 -13.54 -6.58 6.19
C ILE A 129 -13.49 -8.12 6.11
N ASP A 130 -14.61 -8.78 5.89
CA ASP A 130 -14.68 -10.25 5.82
C ASP A 130 -14.02 -10.82 4.55
N LYS A 131 -13.84 -10.00 3.52
CA LYS A 131 -13.18 -10.39 2.26
C LYS A 131 -11.68 -10.12 2.24
N ILE A 132 -11.15 -9.31 3.15
CA ILE A 132 -9.73 -8.96 3.20
C ILE A 132 -9.01 -9.78 4.27
N LYS A 133 -7.75 -10.10 4.02
CA LYS A 133 -6.90 -10.84 4.95
C LYS A 133 -5.79 -9.94 5.46
N LEU A 134 -5.93 -9.47 6.69
CA LEU A 134 -4.93 -8.66 7.36
C LEU A 134 -3.83 -9.54 7.96
N THR A 135 -2.58 -9.22 7.67
CA THR A 135 -1.41 -10.03 8.05
C THR A 135 -0.42 -9.29 8.94
N ILE A 136 -0.39 -7.96 8.85
CA ILE A 136 0.56 -7.11 9.58
C ILE A 136 0.07 -6.89 11.00
N LYS A 137 0.96 -7.07 11.97
CA LYS A 137 0.61 -7.06 13.41
C LYS A 137 0.95 -5.76 14.12
N ASP A 138 1.80 -4.92 13.55
CA ASP A 138 2.26 -3.65 14.11
C ASP A 138 1.59 -2.41 13.49
N PHE A 139 2.25 -1.26 13.49
CA PHE A 139 1.75 -0.01 12.90
C PHE A 139 1.58 -0.05 11.37
N GLY A 140 2.19 -1.02 10.70
CA GLY A 140 1.98 -1.24 9.26
C GLY A 140 0.56 -1.71 8.91
N ILE A 141 -0.29 -2.00 9.89
CA ILE A 141 -1.68 -2.41 9.69
C ILE A 141 -2.49 -1.40 8.85
N GLU A 142 -2.18 -0.10 8.96
CA GLU A 142 -2.84 0.94 8.16
C GLU A 142 -2.56 0.75 6.66
N ILE A 143 -1.32 0.38 6.34
CA ILE A 143 -0.89 0.06 4.98
C ILE A 143 -1.55 -1.23 4.49
N ASP A 144 -1.62 -2.25 5.36
CA ASP A 144 -2.24 -3.53 5.01
C ASP A 144 -3.72 -3.35 4.68
N ILE A 145 -4.50 -2.67 5.54
CA ILE A 145 -5.91 -2.35 5.31
C ILE A 145 -6.09 -1.64 3.96
N ALA A 146 -5.38 -0.53 3.74
CA ALA A 146 -5.49 0.26 2.52
C ALA A 146 -5.09 -0.56 1.28
N SER A 147 -4.01 -1.35 1.38
CA SER A 147 -3.53 -2.21 0.29
C SER A 147 -4.53 -3.30 -0.08
N GLN A 148 -5.13 -3.96 0.90
CA GLN A 148 -6.14 -5.00 0.65
C GLN A 148 -7.40 -4.41 0.00
N ILE A 149 -7.85 -3.25 0.45
CA ILE A 149 -8.98 -2.53 -0.14
C ILE A 149 -8.69 -2.16 -1.60
N ALA A 150 -7.52 -1.57 -1.86
CA ALA A 150 -7.11 -1.16 -3.20
C ALA A 150 -6.93 -2.35 -4.16
N LYS A 151 -6.38 -3.49 -3.68
CA LYS A 151 -6.23 -4.73 -4.47
C LYS A 151 -7.57 -5.31 -4.91
N ASN A 152 -8.60 -5.18 -4.07
CA ASN A 152 -9.94 -5.64 -4.38
C ASN A 152 -10.77 -4.60 -5.14
N ASN A 153 -10.15 -3.50 -5.62
CA ASN A 153 -10.76 -2.43 -6.40
C ASN A 153 -11.94 -1.74 -5.71
N TYR A 154 -11.96 -1.68 -4.39
CA TYR A 154 -12.95 -0.90 -3.67
C TYR A 154 -12.59 0.59 -3.71
N GLN A 155 -13.62 1.43 -3.90
CA GLN A 155 -13.47 2.87 -3.88
C GLN A 155 -13.23 3.35 -2.45
N ILE A 156 -12.15 4.10 -2.24
CA ILE A 156 -11.84 4.76 -0.97
C ILE A 156 -12.31 6.21 -1.07
N TYR A 157 -13.14 6.62 -0.11
CA TYR A 157 -13.53 8.00 0.11
C TYR A 157 -12.70 8.57 1.26
N GLU A 158 -12.49 9.87 1.29
CA GLU A 158 -11.78 10.53 2.39
C GLU A 158 -12.62 11.66 2.99
N TYR A 159 -12.48 11.84 4.31
CA TYR A 159 -13.11 12.89 5.09
C TYR A 159 -12.06 13.65 5.91
N GLY A 160 -12.09 14.99 5.86
CA GLY A 160 -11.17 15.81 6.64
C GLY A 160 -11.46 15.70 8.14
N ILE A 161 -10.44 15.43 8.95
CA ILE A 161 -10.56 15.29 10.40
C ILE A 161 -9.63 16.26 11.13
N SER A 162 -9.99 16.60 12.36
CA SER A 162 -9.16 17.38 13.28
C SER A 162 -7.94 16.59 13.74
N TYR A 163 -6.82 17.27 13.92
CA TYR A 163 -5.59 16.63 14.37
C TYR A 163 -4.78 17.53 15.32
N PHE A 164 -4.47 17.01 16.49
CA PHE A 164 -3.68 17.69 17.53
C PHE A 164 -2.51 16.79 17.94
N SER A 165 -1.32 17.03 17.38
CA SER A 165 -0.17 16.16 17.64
C SER A 165 0.29 16.24 19.09
N ARG A 166 0.48 15.09 19.74
CA ARG A 166 1.08 14.97 21.07
C ARG A 166 2.59 15.23 21.01
N THR A 167 3.15 15.69 22.13
CA THR A 167 4.60 15.75 22.33
C THR A 167 5.16 14.40 22.79
N LYS A 168 6.49 14.25 22.74
CA LYS A 168 7.16 13.06 23.33
C LYS A 168 6.85 12.90 24.83
N GLN A 169 6.75 14.01 25.57
CA GLN A 169 6.38 14.02 26.98
C GLN A 169 4.94 13.52 27.21
N GLN A 170 4.06 13.72 26.23
CA GLN A 170 2.68 13.23 26.22
C GLN A 170 2.56 11.79 25.66
N GLY A 171 3.68 11.07 25.53
CA GLY A 171 3.67 9.65 25.18
C GLY A 171 3.69 9.33 23.69
N LYS A 172 4.12 10.25 22.80
CA LYS A 172 4.31 9.93 21.38
C LYS A 172 5.44 8.90 21.19
N LYS A 173 5.10 7.71 20.71
CA LYS A 173 6.02 6.56 20.60
C LYS A 173 6.57 6.34 19.18
N ILE A 174 6.00 6.97 18.15
CA ILE A 174 6.40 6.78 16.75
C ILE A 174 7.84 7.31 16.56
N THR A 175 8.70 6.47 16.01
CA THR A 175 10.11 6.73 15.74
C THR A 175 10.36 6.88 14.23
N TRP A 176 11.56 7.37 13.86
CA TRP A 176 11.98 7.41 12.46
C TRP A 176 12.10 6.01 11.82
N PHE A 177 12.36 4.99 12.65
CA PHE A 177 12.44 3.59 12.21
C PHE A 177 11.08 3.07 11.73
N ASP A 178 9.99 3.48 12.39
CA ASP A 178 8.62 3.14 11.94
C ASP A 178 8.33 3.72 10.55
N GLY A 179 8.92 4.90 10.26
CA GLY A 179 8.87 5.51 8.94
C GLY A 179 9.55 4.65 7.87
N ILE A 180 10.75 4.13 8.13
CA ILE A 180 11.46 3.21 7.21
C ILE A 180 10.68 1.89 7.06
N LEU A 181 10.19 1.34 8.15
CA LEU A 181 9.43 0.10 8.15
C LEU A 181 8.14 0.24 7.31
N SER A 182 7.54 1.42 7.26
CA SER A 182 6.37 1.67 6.42
C SER A 182 6.67 1.53 4.92
N TYR A 183 7.85 1.95 4.45
CA TYR A 183 8.27 1.70 3.06
C TYR A 183 8.47 0.21 2.76
N TYR A 184 9.03 -0.54 3.71
CA TYR A 184 9.10 -1.99 3.59
C TYR A 184 7.71 -2.61 3.46
N TYR A 185 6.74 -2.20 4.28
CA TYR A 185 5.36 -2.72 4.18
C TYR A 185 4.68 -2.32 2.86
N LEU A 186 4.88 -1.11 2.36
CA LEU A 186 4.40 -0.71 1.03
C LEU A 186 4.95 -1.61 -0.06
N PHE A 187 6.25 -1.88 -0.02
CA PHE A 187 6.89 -2.78 -0.98
C PHE A 187 6.39 -4.23 -0.81
N LYS A 188 6.35 -4.73 0.42
CA LYS A 188 5.89 -6.08 0.74
C LYS A 188 4.47 -6.30 0.26
N THR A 189 3.53 -5.45 0.66
CA THR A 189 2.12 -5.60 0.29
C THR A 189 1.90 -5.47 -1.22
N ARG A 190 2.70 -4.69 -1.92
CA ARG A 190 2.57 -4.51 -3.37
C ARG A 190 3.17 -5.66 -4.17
N PHE A 191 4.35 -6.16 -3.78
CA PHE A 191 5.17 -7.04 -4.60
C PHE A 191 5.36 -8.44 -4.03
N ILE A 192 5.49 -8.59 -2.72
CA ILE A 192 5.73 -9.90 -2.09
C ILE A 192 4.42 -10.63 -1.82
N ASP A 193 3.45 -9.95 -1.18
CA ASP A 193 2.14 -10.53 -0.84
C ASP A 193 1.16 -10.53 -2.02
N ASN A 194 1.62 -10.10 -3.18
CA ASN A 194 0.83 -10.03 -4.40
C ASN A 194 1.42 -10.96 -5.48
N ASP A 195 1.05 -10.69 -6.70
CA ASP A 195 1.54 -11.41 -7.87
C ASP A 195 3.03 -11.13 -8.11
N ILE A 196 3.88 -12.10 -7.85
CA ILE A 196 5.33 -12.02 -8.07
C ILE A 196 5.69 -11.60 -9.50
N SER A 197 4.78 -11.79 -10.45
CA SER A 197 4.96 -11.38 -11.83
C SER A 197 5.16 -9.87 -11.98
N VAL A 198 4.59 -9.07 -11.08
CA VAL A 198 4.77 -7.61 -11.09
C VAL A 198 6.19 -7.25 -10.67
N LEU A 199 6.73 -7.91 -9.65
CA LEU A 199 8.13 -7.72 -9.23
C LEU A 199 9.09 -8.11 -10.36
N LEU A 200 8.88 -9.28 -10.97
CA LEU A 200 9.68 -9.75 -12.09
C LEU A 200 9.60 -8.78 -13.29
N SER A 201 8.42 -8.24 -13.57
CA SER A 201 8.23 -7.24 -14.62
C SER A 201 9.03 -5.97 -14.37
N ILE A 202 9.09 -5.49 -13.13
CA ILE A 202 9.87 -4.30 -12.76
C ILE A 202 11.36 -4.58 -12.92
N ILE A 203 11.86 -5.67 -12.33
CA ILE A 203 13.28 -6.05 -12.40
C ILE A 203 13.70 -6.16 -13.87
N TYR A 204 12.90 -6.84 -14.65
CA TYR A 204 13.15 -7.02 -16.07
C TYR A 204 13.18 -5.68 -16.84
N SER A 205 12.20 -4.81 -16.59
CA SER A 205 12.12 -3.51 -17.26
C SER A 205 13.29 -2.60 -16.88
N ILE A 206 13.77 -2.65 -15.62
CA ILE A 206 14.95 -1.93 -15.18
C ILE A 206 16.18 -2.42 -15.94
N ILE A 207 16.39 -3.74 -16.00
CA ILE A 207 17.51 -4.34 -16.72
C ILE A 207 17.48 -3.93 -18.19
N TYR A 208 16.32 -4.06 -18.83
CA TYR A 208 16.15 -3.66 -20.23
C TYR A 208 16.50 -2.19 -20.47
N MET A 209 15.93 -1.29 -19.67
CA MET A 209 16.15 0.15 -19.83
C MET A 209 17.58 0.56 -19.45
N PHE A 210 18.23 -0.17 -18.54
CA PHE A 210 19.66 -0.01 -18.28
C PHE A 210 20.48 -0.26 -19.55
N PHE A 211 20.24 -1.37 -20.26
CA PHE A 211 20.91 -1.65 -21.52
C PHE A 211 20.61 -0.63 -22.61
N VAL A 212 19.37 -0.17 -22.74
CA VAL A 212 19.02 0.90 -23.67
C VAL A 212 19.77 2.19 -23.34
N GLY A 213 19.84 2.56 -22.07
CA GLY A 213 20.58 3.75 -21.62
C GLY A 213 22.08 3.65 -21.92
N THR A 214 22.69 2.46 -21.75
CA THR A 214 24.11 2.26 -22.09
C THR A 214 24.39 2.36 -23.59
N TYR A 215 23.41 2.03 -24.43
CA TYR A 215 23.55 2.12 -25.88
C TYR A 215 23.49 3.57 -26.38
N PHE A 216 22.59 4.39 -25.85
CA PHE A 216 22.41 5.77 -26.28
C PHE A 216 23.31 6.77 -25.57
N GLY A 217 23.92 6.41 -24.44
CA GLY A 217 24.74 7.31 -23.66
C GLY A 217 26.20 7.36 -24.14
N MET A 218 26.76 8.57 -24.26
CA MET A 218 28.19 8.80 -24.52
C MET A 218 28.81 9.72 -23.46
N GLY A 219 30.05 9.48 -23.11
CA GLY A 219 30.79 10.32 -22.17
C GLY A 219 30.20 10.40 -20.77
N ILE A 220 30.34 11.54 -20.11
CA ILE A 220 29.85 11.79 -18.74
C ILE A 220 28.31 11.74 -18.67
N GLY A 221 27.62 12.13 -19.75
CA GLY A 221 26.17 12.06 -19.84
C GLY A 221 25.60 10.63 -19.80
N LYS A 222 26.41 9.63 -20.09
CA LYS A 222 26.00 8.21 -20.10
C LYS A 222 25.38 7.77 -18.77
N ASN A 223 26.00 8.12 -17.65
CA ASN A 223 25.52 7.70 -16.33
C ASN A 223 24.16 8.33 -16.00
N ILE A 224 23.95 9.59 -16.35
CA ILE A 224 22.68 10.30 -16.14
C ILE A 224 21.59 9.65 -17.00
N ILE A 225 21.88 9.36 -18.27
CA ILE A 225 20.93 8.71 -19.18
C ILE A 225 20.56 7.32 -18.65
N VAL A 226 21.53 6.52 -18.21
CA VAL A 226 21.28 5.18 -17.63
C VAL A 226 20.37 5.26 -16.41
N ILE A 227 20.57 6.23 -15.52
CA ILE A 227 19.73 6.43 -14.33
C ILE A 227 18.31 6.79 -14.76
N ILE A 228 18.14 7.76 -15.67
CA ILE A 228 16.82 8.18 -16.16
C ILE A 228 16.08 7.00 -16.79
N PHE A 229 16.73 6.24 -17.67
CA PHE A 229 16.12 5.09 -18.31
C PHE A 229 15.79 3.96 -17.33
N SER A 230 16.62 3.74 -16.29
CA SER A 230 16.31 2.77 -15.24
C SER A 230 15.07 3.16 -14.43
N ILE A 231 14.90 4.45 -14.13
CA ILE A 231 13.70 4.99 -13.48
C ILE A 231 12.46 4.78 -14.38
N ILE A 232 12.56 5.09 -15.66
CA ILE A 232 11.50 4.85 -16.65
C ILE A 232 11.15 3.34 -16.70
N GLY A 233 12.17 2.47 -16.69
CA GLY A 233 11.99 1.01 -16.65
C GLY A 233 11.21 0.55 -15.42
N CYS A 234 11.47 1.16 -14.25
CA CYS A 234 10.71 0.89 -13.03
C CYS A 234 9.21 1.21 -13.21
N PHE A 235 8.89 2.38 -13.77
CA PHE A 235 7.50 2.76 -14.04
C PHE A 235 6.84 1.85 -15.08
N ILE A 236 7.53 1.49 -16.16
CA ILE A 236 7.03 0.55 -17.17
C ILE A 236 6.72 -0.80 -16.55
N GLY A 237 7.60 -1.30 -15.66
CA GLY A 237 7.42 -2.58 -14.98
C GLY A 237 6.20 -2.64 -14.08
N LEU A 238 5.69 -1.51 -13.60
CA LEU A 238 4.44 -1.46 -12.83
C LEU A 238 3.19 -1.81 -13.65
N TYR A 239 3.29 -1.82 -14.98
CA TYR A 239 2.19 -2.11 -15.89
C TYR A 239 2.32 -3.49 -16.51
N LYS A 240 1.57 -4.48 -16.01
CA LYS A 240 1.58 -5.87 -16.50
C LYS A 240 1.48 -6.00 -18.03
N LYS A 241 0.69 -5.13 -18.69
CA LYS A 241 0.47 -5.16 -20.14
C LYS A 241 1.72 -4.81 -20.97
N LEU A 242 2.69 -4.13 -20.38
CA LEU A 242 3.93 -3.73 -21.05
C LEU A 242 5.07 -4.74 -20.87
N PHE A 243 4.89 -5.75 -20.01
CA PHE A 243 5.89 -6.79 -19.79
C PHE A 243 6.23 -7.56 -21.08
N THR A 244 5.20 -7.97 -21.83
CA THR A 244 5.40 -8.72 -23.09
C THR A 244 6.13 -7.90 -24.13
N SER A 245 5.78 -6.63 -24.31
CA SER A 245 6.48 -5.72 -25.24
C SER A 245 7.92 -5.47 -24.82
N SER A 246 8.17 -5.24 -23.53
CA SER A 246 9.53 -5.05 -23.01
C SER A 246 10.42 -6.27 -23.27
N LEU A 247 9.87 -7.48 -23.13
CA LEU A 247 10.58 -8.72 -23.39
C LEU A 247 10.95 -8.86 -24.87
N VAL A 248 10.03 -8.53 -25.76
CA VAL A 248 10.27 -8.56 -27.22
C VAL A 248 11.39 -7.59 -27.58
N PHE A 249 11.34 -6.35 -27.08
CA PHE A 249 12.40 -5.36 -27.34
C PHE A 249 13.76 -5.79 -26.83
N LEU A 250 13.84 -6.49 -25.68
CA LEU A 250 15.10 -7.02 -25.17
C LEU A 250 15.72 -8.04 -26.15
N PHE A 251 14.91 -8.95 -26.64
CA PHE A 251 15.41 -9.95 -27.60
C PHE A 251 15.82 -9.31 -28.94
N ILE A 252 15.11 -8.27 -29.39
CA ILE A 252 15.53 -7.47 -30.54
C ILE A 252 16.90 -6.83 -30.29
N TYR A 253 17.09 -6.22 -29.10
CA TYR A 253 18.35 -5.59 -28.72
C TYR A 253 19.49 -6.62 -28.70
N PHE A 254 19.31 -7.75 -28.01
CA PHE A 254 20.31 -8.82 -28.02
C PHE A 254 20.61 -9.31 -29.42
N GLY A 255 19.59 -9.55 -30.24
CA GLY A 255 19.79 -9.92 -31.65
C GLY A 255 20.65 -8.89 -32.41
N SER A 256 20.51 -7.60 -32.09
CA SER A 256 21.30 -6.53 -32.71
C SER A 256 22.78 -6.54 -32.32
N LEU A 257 23.15 -7.18 -31.19
CA LEU A 257 24.54 -7.27 -30.72
C LEU A 257 25.34 -8.39 -31.40
N PHE A 258 24.67 -9.42 -31.91
CA PHE A 258 25.32 -10.62 -32.41
C PHE A 258 25.78 -10.54 -33.86
N SER A 259 25.46 -9.48 -34.60
CA SER A 259 25.94 -9.36 -35.98
C SER A 259 26.22 -7.92 -36.42
N LYS A 260 27.03 -7.76 -37.45
CA LYS A 260 27.38 -6.49 -38.08
C LYS A 260 26.95 -6.50 -39.56
N GLY A 261 26.69 -5.33 -40.13
CA GLY A 261 26.32 -5.18 -41.53
C GLY A 261 24.93 -5.77 -41.83
N ASN A 262 24.75 -6.35 -43.05
CA ASN A 262 23.48 -6.87 -43.52
C ASN A 262 22.95 -8.08 -42.72
N GLY A 263 23.83 -8.82 -42.02
CA GLY A 263 23.46 -9.92 -41.14
C GLY A 263 22.67 -9.46 -39.89
N LYS A 264 22.77 -8.19 -39.53
CA LYS A 264 22.11 -7.60 -38.37
C LYS A 264 20.58 -7.68 -38.47
N ILE A 265 20.03 -7.54 -39.68
CA ILE A 265 18.57 -7.60 -39.93
C ILE A 265 18.05 -8.99 -39.55
N TYR A 266 18.75 -10.04 -39.94
CA TYR A 266 18.32 -11.42 -39.67
C TYR A 266 18.37 -11.76 -38.19
N THR A 267 19.41 -11.35 -37.48
CA THR A 267 19.53 -11.59 -36.02
C THR A 267 18.51 -10.77 -35.22
N VAL A 268 18.18 -9.56 -35.68
CA VAL A 268 17.10 -8.75 -35.09
C VAL A 268 15.73 -9.41 -35.29
N LEU A 269 15.45 -9.93 -36.50
CA LEU A 269 14.22 -10.66 -36.78
C LEU A 269 14.09 -11.95 -35.96
N ILE A 270 15.18 -12.72 -35.86
CA ILE A 270 15.22 -13.91 -34.98
C ILE A 270 14.96 -13.52 -33.53
N GLY A 271 15.61 -12.47 -33.04
CA GLY A 271 15.36 -11.93 -31.69
C GLY A 271 13.92 -11.53 -31.47
N PHE A 272 13.30 -10.86 -32.45
CA PHE A 272 11.88 -10.50 -32.39
C PHE A 272 10.98 -11.74 -32.27
N ILE A 273 11.14 -12.74 -33.11
CA ILE A 273 10.35 -13.98 -33.11
C ILE A 273 10.54 -14.73 -31.78
N LEU A 274 11.77 -14.90 -31.32
CA LEU A 274 12.09 -15.55 -30.04
C LEU A 274 11.47 -14.77 -28.86
N GLY A 275 11.59 -13.45 -28.86
CA GLY A 275 10.98 -12.60 -27.85
C GLY A 275 9.46 -12.73 -27.77
N MET A 276 8.80 -12.76 -28.91
CA MET A 276 7.34 -13.00 -29.01
C MET A 276 6.94 -14.36 -28.43
N TYR A 277 7.66 -15.41 -28.82
CA TYR A 277 7.37 -16.77 -28.35
C TYR A 277 7.58 -16.92 -26.84
N ILE A 278 8.73 -16.49 -26.35
CA ILE A 278 9.10 -16.57 -24.92
C ILE A 278 8.17 -15.71 -24.07
N SER A 279 7.83 -14.50 -24.51
CA SER A 279 6.93 -13.64 -23.77
C SER A 279 5.53 -14.24 -23.61
N LYS A 280 5.01 -14.84 -24.70
CA LYS A 280 3.72 -15.55 -24.67
C LYS A 280 3.74 -16.76 -23.75
N TYR A 281 4.84 -17.54 -23.77
CA TYR A 281 5.04 -18.70 -22.90
C TYR A 281 5.08 -18.29 -21.41
N ILE A 282 5.88 -17.29 -21.07
CA ILE A 282 6.01 -16.79 -19.68
C ILE A 282 4.68 -16.20 -19.19
N SER A 283 4.00 -15.39 -20.02
CA SER A 283 2.71 -14.81 -19.64
C SER A 283 1.66 -15.89 -19.33
N LYS A 284 1.61 -16.95 -20.15
CA LYS A 284 0.70 -18.09 -19.91
C LYS A 284 1.05 -18.82 -18.61
N LYS A 285 2.33 -19.06 -18.33
CA LYS A 285 2.78 -19.73 -17.11
C LYS A 285 2.50 -18.92 -15.87
N ILE A 286 2.68 -17.60 -15.92
CA ILE A 286 2.34 -16.67 -14.84
C ILE A 286 0.84 -16.67 -14.56
N GLN A 287 -0.01 -16.68 -15.62
CA GLN A 287 -1.46 -16.72 -15.48
C GLN A 287 -1.91 -18.01 -14.76
N ILE A 288 -1.37 -19.16 -15.14
CA ILE A 288 -1.68 -20.45 -14.48
C ILE A 288 -1.28 -20.44 -12.99
N MET A 289 -0.13 -19.84 -12.66
CA MET A 289 0.32 -19.74 -11.26
C MET A 289 -0.53 -18.77 -10.43
N THR A 290 -1.22 -17.82 -11.04
CA THR A 290 -2.11 -16.86 -10.35
C THR A 290 -3.54 -17.38 -10.20
N GLU A 291 -3.97 -18.29 -11.08
CA GLU A 291 -5.30 -18.93 -11.01
C GLU A 291 -5.34 -20.10 -9.99
N ASN A 292 -4.17 -20.67 -9.66
CA ASN A 292 -4.03 -21.77 -8.68
C ASN A 292 -3.73 -21.29 -7.24
N LYS A 293 -3.88 -20.00 -6.95
CA LYS A 293 -3.80 -19.40 -5.61
C LYS A 293 -5.12 -18.76 -5.22
#